data_447abda8a52754e43e54e2273a7a43f6
#
_entry.id   447abda8a52754e43e54e2273a7a43f6
#
_cell.length_a   1.000
_cell.length_b   1.000
_cell.length_c   1.000
_cell.angle_alpha   90.00
_cell.angle_beta   90.00
_cell.angle_gamma   90.00
#
_symmetry.space_group_name_H-M   'P 1'
#
loop_
_entity.id
_entity.type
_entity.pdbx_description
1 polymer ?
#
loop_
_entity_poly.entity_id
_entity_poly.type
_entity_poly.pdbx_seq_one_letter_code
_entity_poly.pdbx_strand_id
1 'polypeptide(L)'
;MKKLTLLAVSILALLSTGCNGHKHTYELVATDGWHTCIEGQDFDTTGLKVTLKCTDCDEEKEVEYELENNTNLQADQTSIRIKYQEYTIDYPITVKKKYKIACVGDSLTAGHMWSNESYPTYLGKNVTANYEVGNFGVNGISITGYGGSFSSTAPNQRYIKQDVYKNVCKFAPDIFAIMLGTNDATEWSKAEPTFLSEYKILLDSFKEQFPNARTIMMVSPPTVYPNQFGIPNEEIKNYVNPIQRQLAEEYGFETLDLRNEFEATEDYQTKYLRPNNDNVHFTKAAAQYVAQRVWDIAKDLRF
;
A
#
# COMPACT_ATOMS: atom_id res chain seq x y z
N MET A 1 0.06 8.76 22.47
CA MET A 1 -1.37 8.91 22.11
C MET A 1 -2.12 9.28 23.38
N LYS A 2 -2.86 10.39 23.38
CA LYS A 2 -3.63 10.81 24.57
C LYS A 2 -4.89 9.94 24.65
N LYS A 3 -5.09 9.25 25.78
CA LYS A 3 -6.38 8.63 26.13
C LYS A 3 -7.38 9.75 26.35
N LEU A 4 -8.38 9.84 25.47
CA LEU A 4 -9.53 10.72 25.70
C LEU A 4 -10.60 9.85 26.35
N THR A 5 -10.92 10.14 27.59
CA THR A 5 -12.07 9.52 28.27
C THR A 5 -13.34 10.11 27.66
N LEU A 6 -13.94 9.43 26.69
CA LEU A 6 -15.24 9.78 26.15
C LEU A 6 -16.28 8.91 26.86
N LEU A 7 -17.21 9.57 27.54
CA LEU A 7 -18.35 8.90 28.18
C LEU A 7 -19.45 8.76 27.13
N ALA A 8 -19.78 7.53 26.73
CA ALA A 8 -20.97 7.26 25.94
C ALA A 8 -22.04 6.72 26.89
N VAL A 9 -23.17 7.38 26.93
CA VAL A 9 -24.26 7.09 27.88
C VAL A 9 -25.53 6.76 27.11
N SER A 10 -26.13 5.60 27.37
CA SER A 10 -27.52 5.33 26.98
C SER A 10 -28.37 5.14 28.24
N ILE A 11 -29.45 5.88 28.36
CA ILE A 11 -30.40 5.78 29.49
C ILE A 11 -31.57 4.89 29.05
N LEU A 12 -31.63 3.69 29.58
CA LEU A 12 -32.88 2.90 29.57
C LEU A 12 -33.27 2.62 31.02
N ALA A 13 -34.42 3.15 31.42
CA ALA A 13 -34.90 2.97 32.78
C ALA A 13 -35.48 1.56 32.97
N LEU A 14 -34.79 0.69 33.67
CA LEU A 14 -35.34 -0.54 34.23
C LEU A 14 -35.34 -0.46 35.76
N LEU A 15 -36.52 -0.75 36.31
CA LEU A 15 -36.82 -0.60 37.68
C LEU A 15 -36.45 -1.89 38.44
N SER A 16 -35.27 -1.97 39.00
CA SER A 16 -34.96 -2.99 40.02
C SER A 16 -35.26 -2.41 41.41
N THR A 17 -35.88 -3.19 42.27
CA THR A 17 -36.07 -2.83 43.68
C THR A 17 -34.79 -3.18 44.43
N GLY A 18 -34.01 -2.16 44.76
CA GLY A 18 -32.89 -2.29 45.73
C GLY A 18 -33.41 -2.57 47.15
N CYS A 19 -32.51 -2.86 48.09
CA CYS A 19 -32.78 -3.29 49.48
C CYS A 19 -33.70 -2.35 50.32
N ASN A 20 -34.04 -1.16 49.82
CA ASN A 20 -34.92 -0.18 50.51
C ASN A 20 -36.20 0.19 49.68
N GLY A 21 -36.61 -0.61 48.73
CA GLY A 21 -37.87 -0.37 47.97
C GLY A 21 -37.83 0.83 46.99
N HIS A 22 -36.69 1.48 46.79
CA HIS A 22 -36.50 2.51 45.80
C HIS A 22 -36.18 1.91 44.44
N LYS A 23 -36.70 2.48 43.40
CA LYS A 23 -36.41 2.15 42.01
C LYS A 23 -35.12 2.85 41.60
N HIS A 24 -34.13 2.10 41.18
CA HIS A 24 -32.85 2.62 40.67
C HIS A 24 -32.84 2.59 39.15
N THR A 25 -32.27 3.61 38.56
CA THR A 25 -32.00 3.69 37.15
C THR A 25 -30.54 3.35 36.85
N TYR A 26 -30.31 2.56 35.83
CA TYR A 26 -28.93 2.15 35.45
C TYR A 26 -28.60 2.60 34.03
N GLU A 27 -27.35 2.92 33.82
CA GLU A 27 -26.77 3.20 32.54
C GLU A 27 -25.59 2.26 32.24
N LEU A 28 -25.39 1.92 30.95
CA LEU A 28 -24.23 1.19 30.51
C LEU A 28 -23.13 2.19 30.13
N VAL A 29 -21.93 2.02 30.69
CA VAL A 29 -20.79 2.90 30.47
C VAL A 29 -19.63 2.08 29.90
N ALA A 30 -18.98 2.58 28.86
CA ALA A 30 -17.81 1.96 28.27
C ALA A 30 -16.62 2.93 28.26
N THR A 31 -15.47 2.48 28.73
CA THR A 31 -14.26 3.29 28.86
C THR A 31 -13.00 2.53 28.42
N ASP A 32 -11.89 3.24 28.27
CA ASP A 32 -10.53 2.71 28.09
C ASP A 32 -10.25 1.88 26.84
N GLY A 33 -11.22 1.69 25.93
CA GLY A 33 -11.04 0.99 24.65
C GLY A 33 -10.31 1.81 23.60
N TRP A 34 -10.01 1.17 22.48
CA TRP A 34 -9.43 1.83 21.33
C TRP A 34 -10.48 2.62 20.55
N HIS A 35 -10.18 3.88 20.22
CA HIS A 35 -11.07 4.73 19.41
C HIS A 35 -10.63 4.84 17.95
N THR A 36 -9.40 4.43 17.60
CA THR A 36 -8.91 4.47 16.23
C THR A 36 -8.69 3.04 15.72
N CYS A 37 -9.43 2.68 14.69
CA CYS A 37 -9.42 1.38 14.05
C CYS A 37 -8.93 1.51 12.60
N ILE A 38 -8.78 0.39 11.90
CA ILE A 38 -8.40 0.34 10.50
C ILE A 38 -9.49 -0.43 9.74
N GLU A 39 -9.84 0.07 8.56
CA GLU A 39 -10.79 -0.56 7.64
C GLU A 39 -10.44 -2.03 7.37
N GLY A 40 -11.46 -2.88 7.39
CA GLY A 40 -11.33 -4.31 7.15
C GLY A 40 -10.82 -5.12 8.34
N GLN A 41 -10.47 -4.49 9.47
CA GLN A 41 -10.12 -5.19 10.71
C GLN A 41 -11.33 -5.32 11.62
N ASP A 42 -11.24 -6.27 12.55
CA ASP A 42 -12.18 -6.39 13.66
C ASP A 42 -11.80 -5.41 14.76
N PHE A 43 -12.78 -5.00 15.57
CA PHE A 43 -12.55 -4.11 16.71
C PHE A 43 -11.73 -4.84 17.78
N ASP A 44 -10.65 -4.21 18.22
CA ASP A 44 -9.81 -4.73 19.32
C ASP A 44 -10.39 -4.30 20.66
N THR A 45 -10.82 -5.28 21.47
CA THR A 45 -11.41 -5.07 22.79
C THR A 45 -10.37 -4.88 23.90
N THR A 46 -9.08 -4.94 23.58
CA THR A 46 -8.02 -4.83 24.58
C THR A 46 -8.12 -3.52 25.39
N GLY A 47 -8.33 -3.65 26.67
CA GLY A 47 -8.47 -2.52 27.61
C GLY A 47 -9.87 -1.90 27.68
N LEU A 48 -10.84 -2.36 26.85
CA LEU A 48 -12.23 -1.90 26.95
C LEU A 48 -12.84 -2.40 28.23
N LYS A 49 -13.38 -1.46 29.04
CA LYS A 49 -14.13 -1.76 30.24
C LYS A 49 -15.58 -1.36 30.06
N VAL A 50 -16.48 -2.25 30.43
CA VAL A 50 -17.92 -2.01 30.37
C VAL A 50 -18.52 -2.20 31.74
N THR A 51 -19.18 -1.18 32.25
CA THR A 51 -19.77 -1.16 33.57
C THR A 51 -21.24 -0.79 33.49
N LEU A 52 -22.04 -1.42 34.35
CA LEU A 52 -23.40 -0.99 34.60
C LEU A 52 -23.35 -0.07 35.84
N LYS A 53 -23.75 1.19 35.69
CA LYS A 53 -23.66 2.22 36.70
C LYS A 53 -25.05 2.68 37.12
N CYS A 54 -25.29 2.75 38.41
CA CYS A 54 -26.53 3.36 38.95
C CYS A 54 -26.44 4.88 38.79
N THR A 55 -27.52 5.51 38.30
CA THR A 55 -27.60 6.98 38.22
C THR A 55 -28.08 7.64 39.49
N ASP A 56 -28.62 6.85 40.42
CA ASP A 56 -29.24 7.32 41.67
C ASP A 56 -28.37 7.07 42.91
N CYS A 57 -27.28 6.29 42.74
CA CYS A 57 -26.34 5.97 43.84
C CYS A 57 -24.95 5.64 43.26
N ASP A 58 -23.98 5.34 44.10
CA ASP A 58 -22.59 5.06 43.73
C ASP A 58 -22.34 3.59 43.34
N GLU A 59 -23.41 2.80 43.08
CA GLU A 59 -23.27 1.41 42.67
C GLU A 59 -22.76 1.33 41.23
N GLU A 60 -21.67 0.61 41.05
CA GLU A 60 -21.06 0.35 39.76
C GLU A 60 -20.59 -1.10 39.68
N LYS A 61 -20.86 -1.78 38.58
CA LYS A 61 -20.50 -3.18 38.38
C LYS A 61 -19.95 -3.39 36.97
N GLU A 62 -18.75 -3.96 36.89
CA GLU A 62 -18.21 -4.45 35.61
C GLU A 62 -19.04 -5.63 35.10
N VAL A 63 -19.40 -5.62 33.83
CA VAL A 63 -20.29 -6.61 33.21
C VAL A 63 -19.66 -7.24 31.99
N GLU A 64 -20.02 -8.49 31.72
CA GLU A 64 -19.75 -9.16 30.47
C GLU A 64 -20.71 -8.66 29.41
N TYR A 65 -20.22 -8.44 28.19
CA TYR A 65 -20.96 -7.75 27.12
C TYR A 65 -20.85 -8.46 25.77
N GLU A 66 -21.80 -8.19 24.92
CA GLU A 66 -21.79 -8.58 23.51
C GLU A 66 -21.48 -7.36 22.64
N LEU A 67 -20.86 -7.61 21.48
CA LEU A 67 -20.56 -6.57 20.47
C LEU A 67 -21.35 -6.83 19.21
N GLU A 68 -21.87 -5.74 18.63
CA GLU A 68 -22.51 -5.74 17.31
C GLU A 68 -21.77 -4.75 16.39
N ASN A 69 -21.70 -5.06 15.09
CA ASN A 69 -21.02 -4.25 14.06
C ASN A 69 -19.52 -4.02 14.35
N ASN A 70 -18.86 -5.01 14.97
CA ASN A 70 -17.49 -4.92 15.46
C ASN A 70 -16.48 -5.68 14.56
N THR A 71 -16.93 -6.32 13.48
CA THR A 71 -16.09 -7.09 12.57
C THR A 71 -16.05 -6.43 11.19
N ASN A 72 -14.92 -6.60 10.47
CA ASN A 72 -14.72 -6.04 9.14
C ASN A 72 -15.15 -4.57 9.02
N LEU A 73 -14.60 -3.74 9.92
CA LEU A 73 -14.96 -2.32 10.07
C LEU A 73 -14.86 -1.56 8.74
N GLN A 74 -15.87 -0.73 8.45
CA GLN A 74 -15.93 0.07 7.23
C GLN A 74 -15.34 1.47 7.46
N ALA A 75 -14.76 2.08 6.42
CA ALA A 75 -14.07 3.38 6.54
C ALA A 75 -14.96 4.53 7.02
N ASP A 76 -16.27 4.44 6.80
CA ASP A 76 -17.28 5.43 7.21
C ASP A 76 -17.98 5.09 8.53
N GLN A 77 -17.62 3.97 9.15
CA GLN A 77 -18.22 3.53 10.40
C GLN A 77 -17.74 4.41 11.56
N THR A 78 -18.67 4.93 12.35
CA THR A 78 -18.41 5.87 13.45
C THR A 78 -18.62 5.28 14.84
N SER A 79 -19.21 4.09 14.94
CA SER A 79 -19.45 3.42 16.22
C SER A 79 -19.50 1.90 16.08
N ILE A 80 -19.29 1.22 17.17
CA ILE A 80 -19.70 -0.18 17.40
C ILE A 80 -20.78 -0.18 18.50
N ARG A 81 -21.63 -1.19 18.50
CA ARG A 81 -22.66 -1.33 19.55
C ARG A 81 -22.21 -2.34 20.59
N ILE A 82 -22.28 -1.92 21.86
CA ILE A 82 -22.05 -2.74 23.04
C ILE A 82 -23.40 -3.02 23.67
N LYS A 83 -23.65 -4.28 24.01
CA LYS A 83 -24.91 -4.73 24.59
C LYS A 83 -24.68 -5.55 25.84
N TYR A 84 -25.50 -5.27 26.86
CA TYR A 84 -25.62 -6.06 28.07
C TYR A 84 -27.07 -6.14 28.48
N GLN A 85 -27.68 -7.34 28.41
CA GLN A 85 -29.11 -7.54 28.62
C GLN A 85 -29.95 -6.61 27.71
N GLU A 86 -30.79 -5.76 28.28
CA GLU A 86 -31.59 -4.75 27.58
C GLU A 86 -30.84 -3.42 27.35
N TYR A 87 -29.67 -3.24 27.94
CA TYR A 87 -28.89 -2.01 27.81
C TYR A 87 -28.02 -2.07 26.56
N THR A 88 -28.01 -0.96 25.83
CA THR A 88 -27.13 -0.80 24.64
C THR A 88 -26.44 0.55 24.66
N ILE A 89 -25.21 0.60 24.11
CA ILE A 89 -24.46 1.83 23.94
C ILE A 89 -23.72 1.80 22.60
N ASP A 90 -23.76 2.89 21.87
CA ASP A 90 -22.96 3.08 20.65
C ASP A 90 -21.60 3.68 21.07
N TYR A 91 -20.59 2.84 21.06
CA TYR A 91 -19.21 3.23 21.43
C TYR A 91 -18.54 3.89 20.23
N PRO A 92 -18.09 5.16 20.34
CA PRO A 92 -17.57 5.92 19.21
C PRO A 92 -16.19 5.43 18.79
N ILE A 93 -16.01 5.24 17.49
CA ILE A 93 -14.74 4.89 16.87
C ILE A 93 -14.46 5.78 15.66
N THR A 94 -13.21 5.82 15.25
CA THR A 94 -12.77 6.41 13.99
C THR A 94 -12.06 5.33 13.18
N VAL A 95 -12.63 4.97 12.04
CA VAL A 95 -12.02 3.96 11.16
C VAL A 95 -11.19 4.67 10.09
N LYS A 96 -9.89 4.42 10.08
CA LYS A 96 -8.99 4.89 9.02
C LYS A 96 -9.11 4.01 7.81
N LYS A 97 -9.28 4.61 6.63
CA LYS A 97 -9.25 3.90 5.35
C LYS A 97 -7.94 3.13 5.21
N LYS A 98 -8.03 1.90 4.70
CA LYS A 98 -6.88 1.09 4.31
C LYS A 98 -6.53 1.36 2.84
N TYR A 99 -5.36 1.93 2.62
CA TYR A 99 -4.84 2.20 1.28
C TYR A 99 -3.99 1.06 0.75
N LYS A 100 -3.99 0.84 -0.55
CA LYS A 100 -3.26 -0.23 -1.23
C LYS A 100 -2.25 0.35 -2.22
N ILE A 101 -0.98 -0.02 -2.08
CA ILE A 101 0.11 0.37 -2.98
C ILE A 101 0.47 -0.83 -3.85
N ALA A 102 0.26 -0.74 -5.15
CA ALA A 102 0.72 -1.73 -6.12
C ALA A 102 2.09 -1.33 -6.69
N CYS A 103 3.11 -2.12 -6.41
CA CYS A 103 4.43 -1.97 -7.02
C CYS A 103 4.46 -2.77 -8.33
N VAL A 104 4.33 -2.07 -9.45
CA VAL A 104 4.26 -2.61 -10.80
C VAL A 104 5.63 -2.49 -11.46
N GLY A 105 6.18 -3.60 -11.98
CA GLY A 105 7.50 -3.53 -12.59
C GLY A 105 8.05 -4.84 -13.11
N ASP A 106 9.33 -4.81 -13.39
CA ASP A 106 10.13 -5.94 -13.86
C ASP A 106 10.89 -6.64 -12.71
N SER A 107 12.06 -7.21 -13.00
CA SER A 107 12.92 -7.87 -12.02
C SER A 107 13.42 -6.96 -10.90
N LEU A 108 13.55 -5.66 -11.14
CA LEU A 108 13.94 -4.67 -10.13
C LEU A 108 12.84 -4.54 -9.05
N THR A 109 11.59 -4.71 -9.45
CA THR A 109 10.43 -4.71 -8.55
C THR A 109 10.23 -6.10 -7.93
N ALA A 110 10.30 -7.18 -8.73
CA ALA A 110 10.16 -8.55 -8.23
C ALA A 110 11.19 -8.90 -7.15
N GLY A 111 12.38 -8.28 -7.20
CA GLY A 111 13.51 -8.59 -6.33
C GLY A 111 14.27 -9.83 -6.80
N HIS A 112 14.58 -9.90 -8.09
CA HIS A 112 15.28 -11.00 -8.79
C HIS A 112 16.19 -11.83 -7.88
N MET A 113 15.97 -13.15 -7.81
CA MET A 113 16.65 -14.14 -6.94
C MET A 113 16.49 -13.91 -5.41
N TRP A 114 16.12 -12.71 -4.94
CA TRP A 114 15.99 -12.38 -3.51
C TRP A 114 14.67 -11.62 -3.25
N SER A 115 13.55 -12.26 -3.55
CA SER A 115 12.21 -11.66 -3.42
C SER A 115 11.92 -11.11 -2.01
N ASN A 116 12.48 -11.74 -0.97
CA ASN A 116 12.37 -11.27 0.42
C ASN A 116 13.14 -9.98 0.71
N GLU A 117 13.98 -9.53 -0.20
CA GLU A 117 14.77 -8.31 -0.12
C GLU A 117 14.43 -7.33 -1.25
N SER A 118 13.28 -7.47 -1.89
CA SER A 118 12.77 -6.52 -2.87
C SER A 118 12.34 -5.20 -2.22
N TYR A 119 12.33 -4.10 -3.00
CA TYR A 119 11.87 -2.82 -2.46
C TYR A 119 10.40 -2.85 -2.01
N PRO A 120 9.46 -3.56 -2.66
CA PRO A 120 8.10 -3.70 -2.13
C PRO A 120 8.05 -4.38 -0.76
N THR A 121 8.93 -5.36 -0.51
CA THR A 121 9.04 -6.00 0.81
C THR A 121 9.51 -5.02 1.89
N TYR A 122 10.49 -4.17 1.60
CA TYR A 122 10.91 -3.12 2.54
C TYR A 122 9.88 -2.01 2.67
N LEU A 123 9.21 -1.63 1.59
CA LEU A 123 8.11 -0.69 1.62
C LEU A 123 7.00 -1.16 2.56
N GLY A 124 6.61 -2.43 2.49
CA GLY A 124 5.63 -3.03 3.40
C GLY A 124 6.03 -2.98 4.89
N LYS A 125 7.34 -2.87 5.19
CA LYS A 125 7.85 -2.66 6.56
C LYS A 125 7.89 -1.19 6.98
N ASN A 126 7.96 -0.27 6.02
CA ASN A 126 8.07 1.17 6.25
C ASN A 126 6.71 1.85 6.41
N VAL A 127 5.68 1.32 5.74
CA VAL A 127 4.34 1.93 5.74
C VAL A 127 3.65 1.78 7.10
N THR A 128 2.71 2.66 7.39
CA THR A 128 1.84 2.55 8.57
C THR A 128 0.78 1.46 8.38
N ALA A 129 0.21 0.99 9.48
CA ALA A 129 -0.71 -0.16 9.52
C ALA A 129 -1.95 -0.03 8.59
N ASN A 130 -2.32 1.19 8.23
CA ASN A 130 -3.42 1.45 7.29
C ASN A 130 -2.99 1.45 5.82
N TYR A 131 -1.81 0.92 5.49
CA TYR A 131 -1.36 0.68 4.13
C TYR A 131 -1.04 -0.79 3.91
N GLU A 132 -1.35 -1.27 2.72
CA GLU A 132 -1.00 -2.61 2.24
C GLU A 132 -0.15 -2.48 0.96
N VAL A 133 0.92 -3.25 0.86
CA VAL A 133 1.84 -3.20 -0.29
C VAL A 133 1.80 -4.53 -1.04
N GLY A 134 1.49 -4.47 -2.33
CA GLY A 134 1.54 -5.61 -3.25
C GLY A 134 2.77 -5.54 -4.17
N ASN A 135 3.50 -6.64 -4.29
CA ASN A 135 4.58 -6.80 -5.26
C ASN A 135 4.05 -7.45 -6.54
N PHE A 136 4.02 -6.69 -7.62
CA PHE A 136 3.56 -7.12 -8.95
C PHE A 136 4.70 -7.00 -9.98
N GLY A 137 5.93 -7.24 -9.54
CA GLY A 137 7.10 -7.35 -10.40
C GLY A 137 7.18 -8.70 -11.10
N VAL A 138 7.66 -8.72 -12.34
CA VAL A 138 7.89 -9.95 -13.13
C VAL A 138 9.28 -9.90 -13.77
N ASN A 139 10.08 -10.91 -13.50
CA ASN A 139 11.43 -11.00 -14.07
C ASN A 139 11.41 -11.01 -15.60
N GLY A 140 12.23 -10.16 -16.22
CA GLY A 140 12.41 -10.10 -17.67
C GLY A 140 11.22 -9.51 -18.45
N ILE A 141 10.18 -9.02 -17.79
CA ILE A 141 9.01 -8.45 -18.45
C ILE A 141 9.34 -7.10 -19.11
N SER A 142 8.67 -6.80 -20.19
CA SER A 142 8.79 -5.53 -20.93
C SER A 142 7.43 -4.89 -21.20
N ILE A 143 7.44 -3.65 -21.65
CA ILE A 143 6.26 -2.91 -22.11
C ILE A 143 5.83 -3.42 -23.49
N THR A 144 6.79 -3.56 -24.41
CA THR A 144 6.53 -3.86 -25.83
C THR A 144 6.43 -5.33 -26.17
N GLY A 145 6.95 -6.21 -25.27
CA GLY A 145 7.16 -7.64 -25.56
C GLY A 145 8.48 -7.92 -26.26
N TYR A 146 9.28 -6.89 -26.56
CA TYR A 146 10.66 -7.02 -27.02
C TYR A 146 11.61 -6.80 -25.85
N GLY A 147 12.74 -7.51 -25.88
CA GLY A 147 13.74 -7.43 -24.80
C GLY A 147 13.45 -8.32 -23.61
N GLY A 148 14.48 -8.49 -22.79
CA GLY A 148 14.48 -9.43 -21.66
C GLY A 148 15.19 -10.74 -22.00
N SER A 149 16.16 -11.10 -21.20
CA SER A 149 17.15 -12.15 -21.49
C SER A 149 16.62 -13.58 -21.48
N PHE A 150 15.35 -13.82 -21.16
CA PHE A 150 14.81 -15.16 -21.01
C PHE A 150 13.79 -15.57 -22.08
N SER A 151 13.60 -14.75 -23.12
CA SER A 151 12.60 -15.08 -24.12
C SER A 151 12.97 -14.61 -25.50
N SER A 152 13.68 -15.47 -26.20
CA SER A 152 13.90 -15.35 -27.65
C SER A 152 12.61 -15.64 -28.48
N THR A 153 11.46 -15.91 -27.89
CA THR A 153 10.35 -16.52 -28.60
C THR A 153 8.94 -15.96 -28.30
N ALA A 154 8.76 -14.90 -27.47
CA ALA A 154 7.40 -14.53 -27.13
C ALA A 154 7.06 -13.07 -27.36
N PRO A 155 6.32 -12.72 -28.44
CA PRO A 155 5.65 -11.44 -28.58
C PRO A 155 4.58 -11.20 -27.49
N ASN A 156 4.38 -12.12 -26.58
CA ASN A 156 3.37 -12.08 -25.51
C ASN A 156 3.93 -11.67 -24.15
N GLN A 157 5.16 -11.16 -24.04
CA GLN A 157 5.75 -10.74 -22.76
C GLN A 157 5.46 -9.29 -22.38
N ARG A 158 4.44 -8.70 -22.95
CA ARG A 158 3.94 -7.41 -22.50
C ARG A 158 3.36 -7.54 -21.10
N TYR A 159 3.69 -6.64 -20.20
CA TYR A 159 3.15 -6.64 -18.85
C TYR A 159 1.61 -6.76 -18.82
N ILE A 160 0.92 -5.99 -19.62
CA ILE A 160 -0.54 -5.98 -19.72
C ILE A 160 -1.17 -7.32 -20.15
N LYS A 161 -0.38 -8.23 -20.76
CA LYS A 161 -0.83 -9.55 -21.21
C LYS A 161 -0.60 -10.66 -20.19
N GLN A 162 0.06 -10.36 -19.08
CA GLN A 162 0.39 -11.32 -18.04
C GLN A 162 -0.73 -11.46 -17.00
N ASP A 163 -0.74 -12.59 -16.29
CA ASP A 163 -1.66 -12.78 -15.17
C ASP A 163 -1.39 -11.84 -14.01
N VAL A 164 -0.15 -11.35 -13.87
CA VAL A 164 0.21 -10.32 -12.88
C VAL A 164 -0.62 -9.06 -13.06
N TYR A 165 -0.89 -8.61 -14.30
CA TYR A 165 -1.76 -7.46 -14.58
C TYR A 165 -3.18 -7.69 -14.02
N LYS A 166 -3.75 -8.89 -14.23
CA LYS A 166 -5.05 -9.25 -13.66
C LYS A 166 -5.02 -9.26 -12.13
N ASN A 167 -3.89 -9.67 -11.54
CA ASN A 167 -3.72 -9.66 -10.09
C ASN A 167 -3.62 -8.24 -9.53
N VAL A 168 -2.98 -7.31 -10.25
CA VAL A 168 -3.02 -5.86 -9.93
C VAL A 168 -4.46 -5.36 -9.91
N CYS A 169 -5.25 -5.68 -10.95
CA CYS A 169 -6.65 -5.28 -11.03
C CYS A 169 -7.50 -5.86 -9.88
N LYS A 170 -7.27 -7.12 -9.50
CA LYS A 170 -7.94 -7.72 -8.32
C LYS A 170 -7.51 -7.11 -7.00
N PHE A 171 -6.27 -6.67 -6.90
CA PHE A 171 -5.75 -6.00 -5.70
C PHE A 171 -6.43 -4.65 -5.47
N ALA A 172 -6.92 -4.01 -6.55
CA ALA A 172 -7.62 -2.73 -6.54
C ALA A 172 -6.83 -1.64 -5.79
N PRO A 173 -5.70 -1.19 -6.35
CA PRO A 173 -4.82 -0.25 -5.67
C PRO A 173 -5.38 1.17 -5.64
N ASP A 174 -5.05 1.89 -4.57
CA ASP A 174 -5.21 3.35 -4.46
C ASP A 174 -3.97 4.09 -4.98
N ILE A 175 -2.82 3.43 -4.97
CA ILE A 175 -1.54 3.99 -5.42
C ILE A 175 -0.82 2.97 -6.30
N PHE A 176 -0.33 3.42 -7.43
CA PHE A 176 0.61 2.68 -8.26
C PHE A 176 2.04 3.24 -8.09
N ALA A 177 3.02 2.36 -7.92
CA ALA A 177 4.45 2.67 -8.10
C ALA A 177 4.94 1.87 -9.30
N ILE A 178 5.15 2.54 -10.45
CA ILE A 178 5.39 1.88 -11.74
C ILE A 178 6.84 2.10 -12.18
N MET A 179 7.57 0.99 -12.42
CA MET A 179 8.93 0.99 -12.97
C MET A 179 9.06 -0.12 -14.01
N LEU A 180 8.91 0.25 -15.29
CA LEU A 180 8.99 -0.65 -16.44
C LEU A 180 9.78 0.01 -17.59
N GLY A 181 10.38 -0.79 -18.46
CA GLY A 181 11.11 -0.32 -19.64
C GLY A 181 12.58 -0.70 -19.66
N THR A 182 13.15 -1.12 -18.52
CA THR A 182 14.55 -1.56 -18.42
C THR A 182 14.86 -2.69 -19.39
N ASN A 183 13.96 -3.67 -19.52
CA ASN A 183 14.15 -4.79 -20.44
C ASN A 183 13.95 -4.42 -21.91
N ASP A 184 13.09 -3.47 -22.19
CA ASP A 184 12.89 -2.98 -23.59
C ASP A 184 14.18 -2.41 -24.18
N ALA A 185 15.07 -1.86 -23.34
CA ALA A 185 16.36 -1.33 -23.79
C ALA A 185 17.27 -2.38 -24.44
N THR A 186 17.14 -3.68 -24.09
CA THR A 186 17.99 -4.75 -24.67
C THR A 186 17.76 -4.95 -26.17
N GLU A 187 16.57 -4.66 -26.66
CA GLU A 187 16.20 -4.73 -28.07
C GLU A 187 15.54 -3.41 -28.54
N TRP A 188 16.12 -2.29 -28.15
CA TRP A 188 15.53 -0.96 -28.34
C TRP A 188 15.08 -0.69 -29.78
N SER A 189 15.86 -1.06 -30.77
CA SER A 189 15.49 -0.87 -32.18
C SER A 189 14.17 -1.54 -32.57
N LYS A 190 13.76 -2.62 -31.88
CA LYS A 190 12.47 -3.27 -32.07
C LYS A 190 11.39 -2.68 -31.17
N ALA A 191 11.75 -2.24 -29.98
CA ALA A 191 10.83 -1.68 -29.00
C ALA A 191 10.40 -0.24 -29.36
N GLU A 192 11.34 0.59 -29.83
CA GLU A 192 11.18 2.01 -30.09
C GLU A 192 9.88 2.36 -30.85
N PRO A 193 9.51 1.71 -31.97
CA PRO A 193 8.35 2.10 -32.75
C PRO A 193 7.03 2.06 -31.98
N THR A 194 6.95 1.26 -30.91
CA THR A 194 5.70 1.05 -30.18
C THR A 194 5.82 1.35 -28.68
N PHE A 195 7.00 1.61 -28.15
CA PHE A 195 7.24 1.73 -26.70
C PHE A 195 6.33 2.78 -26.03
N LEU A 196 6.28 3.99 -26.57
CA LEU A 196 5.44 5.05 -26.03
C LEU A 196 3.95 4.69 -26.09
N SER A 197 3.47 4.16 -27.23
CA SER A 197 2.07 3.80 -27.40
C SER A 197 1.64 2.63 -26.52
N GLU A 198 2.48 1.61 -26.37
CA GLU A 198 2.19 0.46 -25.52
C GLU A 198 2.26 0.82 -24.04
N TYR A 199 3.14 1.75 -23.65
CA TYR A 199 3.14 2.25 -22.27
C TYR A 199 1.85 3.03 -21.97
N LYS A 200 1.41 3.89 -22.91
CA LYS A 200 0.11 4.59 -22.77
C LYS A 200 -1.05 3.62 -22.65
N ILE A 201 -1.10 2.55 -23.46
CA ILE A 201 -2.14 1.51 -23.33
C ILE A 201 -2.19 0.91 -21.90
N LEU A 202 -1.03 0.64 -21.30
CA LEU A 202 -0.97 0.15 -19.92
C LEU A 202 -1.49 1.19 -18.91
N LEU A 203 -1.02 2.44 -19.02
CA LEU A 203 -1.40 3.52 -18.11
C LEU A 203 -2.89 3.88 -18.23
N ASP A 204 -3.40 3.98 -19.46
CA ASP A 204 -4.81 4.25 -19.74
C ASP A 204 -5.70 3.16 -19.17
N SER A 205 -5.30 1.91 -19.31
CA SER A 205 -6.02 0.76 -18.75
C SER A 205 -6.10 0.80 -17.21
N PHE A 206 -5.03 1.22 -16.52
CA PHE A 206 -5.08 1.43 -15.07
C PHE A 206 -5.95 2.63 -14.71
N LYS A 207 -5.84 3.74 -15.44
CA LYS A 207 -6.62 4.95 -15.19
C LYS A 207 -8.12 4.73 -15.42
N GLU A 208 -8.49 3.95 -16.43
CA GLU A 208 -9.88 3.58 -16.69
C GLU A 208 -10.48 2.74 -15.55
N GLN A 209 -9.74 1.76 -15.06
CA GLN A 209 -10.23 0.88 -13.99
C GLN A 209 -10.17 1.52 -12.60
N PHE A 210 -9.20 2.41 -12.36
CA PHE A 210 -8.94 3.04 -11.07
C PHE A 210 -8.79 4.57 -11.23
N PRO A 211 -9.86 5.29 -11.60
CA PRO A 211 -9.79 6.72 -11.97
C PRO A 211 -9.34 7.62 -10.81
N ASN A 212 -9.49 7.18 -9.58
CA ASN A 212 -9.08 7.92 -8.38
C ASN A 212 -7.71 7.49 -7.84
N ALA A 213 -7.09 6.46 -8.42
CA ALA A 213 -5.77 6.03 -7.98
C ALA A 213 -4.70 7.06 -8.34
N ARG A 214 -3.71 7.21 -7.46
CA ARG A 214 -2.54 8.05 -7.70
C ARG A 214 -1.41 7.20 -8.25
N THR A 215 -0.55 7.80 -9.05
CA THR A 215 0.57 7.08 -9.66
C THR A 215 1.89 7.78 -9.37
N ILE A 216 2.88 7.00 -8.95
CA ILE A 216 4.28 7.37 -8.87
C ILE A 216 4.98 6.70 -10.05
N MET A 217 5.41 7.48 -11.03
CA MET A 217 6.27 7.02 -12.12
C MET A 217 7.71 6.97 -11.63
N MET A 218 8.27 5.77 -11.60
CA MET A 218 9.67 5.56 -11.21
C MET A 218 10.52 5.52 -12.49
N VAL A 219 11.37 6.53 -12.66
CA VAL A 219 12.33 6.57 -13.78
C VAL A 219 13.40 5.51 -13.53
N SER A 220 13.59 4.62 -14.50
CA SER A 220 14.50 3.48 -14.40
C SER A 220 15.91 3.89 -14.00
N PRO A 221 16.54 3.18 -13.03
CA PRO A 221 17.88 3.52 -12.56
C PRO A 221 18.95 3.25 -13.63
N PRO A 222 20.18 3.73 -13.44
CA PRO A 222 21.30 3.38 -14.30
C PRO A 222 21.67 1.89 -14.14
N THR A 223 22.22 1.32 -15.18
CA THR A 223 22.90 0.02 -15.17
C THR A 223 24.39 0.20 -15.46
N VAL A 224 25.20 -0.80 -15.22
CA VAL A 224 26.61 -0.83 -15.66
C VAL A 224 26.76 -1.84 -16.78
N TYR A 225 27.34 -1.44 -17.87
CA TYR A 225 27.62 -2.31 -19.02
C TYR A 225 29.12 -2.55 -19.15
N PRO A 226 29.58 -3.77 -19.45
CA PRO A 226 28.76 -4.96 -19.71
C PRO A 226 28.14 -5.57 -18.44
N ASN A 227 27.00 -6.24 -18.62
CA ASN A 227 26.33 -7.04 -17.60
C ASN A 227 25.78 -8.33 -18.23
N GLN A 228 25.52 -9.34 -17.40
CA GLN A 228 25.11 -10.66 -17.88
C GLN A 228 23.75 -10.69 -18.57
N PHE A 229 22.96 -9.63 -18.43
CA PHE A 229 21.61 -9.51 -19.02
C PHE A 229 21.61 -8.75 -20.32
N GLY A 230 22.76 -8.20 -20.75
CA GLY A 230 22.88 -7.41 -21.97
C GLY A 230 22.06 -6.12 -21.98
N ILE A 231 21.72 -5.57 -20.80
CA ILE A 231 20.93 -4.36 -20.65
C ILE A 231 21.83 -3.13 -20.79
N PRO A 232 21.73 -2.38 -21.90
CA PRO A 232 22.60 -1.24 -22.16
C PRO A 232 22.15 0.01 -21.41
N ASN A 233 23.07 0.65 -20.71
CA ASN A 233 22.79 1.87 -19.96
C ASN A 233 22.41 3.06 -20.83
N GLU A 234 23.02 3.16 -22.01
CA GLU A 234 22.81 4.30 -22.92
C GLU A 234 21.39 4.34 -23.49
N GLU A 235 20.81 3.20 -23.84
CA GLU A 235 19.45 3.11 -24.31
C GLU A 235 18.45 3.47 -23.21
N ILE A 236 18.70 3.03 -21.96
CA ILE A 236 17.88 3.45 -20.82
C ILE A 236 17.94 4.97 -20.66
N LYS A 237 19.16 5.52 -20.65
CA LYS A 237 19.41 6.95 -20.43
C LYS A 237 18.81 7.83 -21.51
N ASN A 238 19.04 7.45 -22.78
CA ASN A 238 18.77 8.33 -23.90
C ASN A 238 17.32 8.19 -24.44
N TYR A 239 16.66 7.07 -24.16
CA TYR A 239 15.34 6.77 -24.73
C TYR A 239 14.30 6.41 -23.66
N VAL A 240 14.54 5.42 -22.82
CA VAL A 240 13.55 4.95 -21.85
C VAL A 240 13.25 6.03 -20.80
N ASN A 241 14.28 6.60 -20.17
CA ASN A 241 14.09 7.60 -19.12
C ASN A 241 13.40 8.90 -19.61
N PRO A 242 13.74 9.47 -20.76
CA PRO A 242 13.00 10.62 -21.31
C PRO A 242 11.52 10.33 -21.51
N ILE A 243 11.16 9.15 -22.04
CA ILE A 243 9.76 8.76 -22.23
C ILE A 243 9.04 8.59 -20.90
N GLN A 244 9.69 7.99 -19.87
CA GLN A 244 9.09 7.87 -18.53
C GLN A 244 8.80 9.24 -17.91
N ARG A 245 9.72 10.20 -18.05
CA ARG A 245 9.52 11.59 -17.57
C ARG A 245 8.39 12.28 -18.35
N GLN A 246 8.38 12.14 -19.68
CA GLN A 246 7.31 12.67 -20.52
C GLN A 246 5.94 12.11 -20.11
N LEU A 247 5.83 10.81 -19.88
CA LEU A 247 4.59 10.18 -19.45
C LEU A 247 4.16 10.68 -18.06
N ALA A 248 5.09 10.81 -17.11
CA ALA A 248 4.79 11.36 -15.80
C ALA A 248 4.20 12.77 -15.90
N GLU A 249 4.80 13.64 -16.71
CA GLU A 249 4.30 15.00 -16.96
C GLU A 249 2.93 15.00 -17.65
N GLU A 250 2.78 14.23 -18.74
CA GLU A 250 1.55 14.15 -19.54
C GLU A 250 0.36 13.67 -18.72
N TYR A 251 0.57 12.69 -17.83
CA TYR A 251 -0.49 12.12 -16.98
C TYR A 251 -0.65 12.81 -15.62
N GLY A 252 0.23 13.76 -15.29
CA GLY A 252 0.23 14.43 -13.98
C GLY A 252 0.59 13.52 -12.82
N PHE A 253 1.50 12.58 -13.05
CA PHE A 253 1.97 11.64 -12.03
C PHE A 253 3.08 12.25 -11.17
N GLU A 254 3.19 11.77 -9.92
CA GLU A 254 4.40 12.00 -9.14
C GLU A 254 5.59 11.28 -9.78
N THR A 255 6.77 11.87 -9.70
CA THR A 255 7.99 11.29 -10.31
C THR A 255 9.02 10.95 -9.23
N LEU A 256 9.47 9.70 -9.23
CA LEU A 256 10.66 9.27 -8.50
C LEU A 256 11.77 8.99 -9.50
N ASP A 257 12.70 9.93 -9.66
CA ASP A 257 13.78 9.84 -10.62
C ASP A 257 15.00 9.08 -10.07
N LEU A 258 14.91 7.75 -10.09
CA LEU A 258 15.99 6.90 -9.59
C LEU A 258 17.29 7.02 -10.40
N ARG A 259 17.21 7.40 -11.68
CA ARG A 259 18.40 7.68 -12.50
C ARG A 259 19.21 8.80 -11.88
N ASN A 260 18.57 9.95 -11.69
CA ASN A 260 19.24 11.13 -11.16
C ASN A 260 19.67 10.93 -9.69
N GLU A 261 18.84 10.28 -8.87
CA GLU A 261 19.16 10.04 -7.47
C GLU A 261 20.35 9.09 -7.29
N PHE A 262 20.44 8.04 -8.13
CA PHE A 262 21.56 7.11 -8.07
C PHE A 262 22.85 7.77 -8.58
N GLU A 263 22.81 8.42 -9.75
CA GLU A 263 23.98 9.10 -10.33
C GLU A 263 24.50 10.26 -9.43
N ALA A 264 23.66 10.86 -8.60
CA ALA A 264 24.07 11.85 -7.61
C ALA A 264 24.73 11.23 -6.36
N THR A 265 24.67 9.90 -6.21
CA THR A 265 25.28 9.21 -5.08
C THR A 265 26.67 8.76 -5.46
N GLU A 266 27.67 9.17 -4.66
CA GLU A 266 29.05 8.68 -4.81
C GLU A 266 29.05 7.16 -4.74
N ASP A 267 29.82 6.52 -5.64
CA ASP A 267 29.94 5.07 -5.72
C ASP A 267 28.63 4.28 -5.85
N TYR A 268 27.59 4.88 -6.46
CA TYR A 268 26.27 4.25 -6.62
C TYR A 268 26.36 2.83 -7.23
N GLN A 269 27.31 2.59 -8.12
CA GLN A 269 27.49 1.31 -8.80
C GLN A 269 27.77 0.16 -7.81
N THR A 270 28.62 0.41 -6.81
CA THR A 270 28.93 -0.59 -5.78
C THR A 270 27.93 -0.60 -4.64
N LYS A 271 27.32 0.54 -4.37
CA LYS A 271 26.36 0.70 -3.29
C LYS A 271 24.97 0.15 -3.65
N TYR A 272 24.51 0.42 -4.87
CA TYR A 272 23.14 0.17 -5.28
C TYR A 272 22.97 -0.96 -6.28
N LEU A 273 23.99 -1.30 -7.06
CA LEU A 273 23.91 -2.38 -8.02
C LEU A 273 24.65 -3.62 -7.53
N ARG A 274 24.10 -4.81 -7.80
CA ARG A 274 24.74 -6.07 -7.41
C ARG A 274 26.04 -6.27 -8.16
N PRO A 275 27.09 -6.74 -7.47
CA PRO A 275 28.40 -7.02 -8.08
C PRO A 275 28.36 -8.31 -8.93
N ASN A 276 29.54 -8.77 -9.35
CA ASN A 276 29.78 -10.05 -10.03
C ASN A 276 29.06 -10.19 -11.38
N ASN A 277 29.21 -9.17 -12.22
CA ASN A 277 28.64 -9.11 -13.57
C ASN A 277 27.09 -9.01 -13.63
N ASP A 278 26.39 -8.87 -12.50
CA ASP A 278 24.98 -8.51 -12.50
C ASP A 278 24.81 -7.06 -12.97
N ASN A 279 25.29 -6.10 -12.21
CA ASN A 279 25.37 -4.67 -12.57
C ASN A 279 24.03 -4.03 -13.00
N VAL A 280 22.90 -4.66 -12.69
CA VAL A 280 21.52 -4.25 -13.02
C VAL A 280 20.66 -4.26 -11.78
N HIS A 281 20.61 -5.37 -11.05
CA HIS A 281 19.69 -5.57 -9.97
C HIS A 281 20.12 -4.88 -8.68
N PHE A 282 19.15 -4.52 -7.87
CA PHE A 282 19.36 -3.81 -6.62
C PHE A 282 20.10 -4.64 -5.58
N THR A 283 21.06 -4.01 -4.90
CA THR A 283 21.53 -4.48 -3.60
C THR A 283 20.42 -4.29 -2.56
N LYS A 284 20.61 -4.87 -1.39
CA LYS A 284 19.75 -4.60 -0.22
C LYS A 284 19.66 -3.10 0.09
N ALA A 285 20.78 -2.39 0.03
CA ALA A 285 20.83 -0.94 0.28
C ALA A 285 19.97 -0.16 -0.71
N ALA A 286 20.02 -0.50 -2.00
CA ALA A 286 19.17 0.10 -3.02
C ALA A 286 17.69 -0.19 -2.77
N ALA A 287 17.35 -1.45 -2.48
CA ALA A 287 15.97 -1.83 -2.22
C ALA A 287 15.37 -1.09 -1.01
N GLN A 288 16.14 -0.92 0.06
CA GLN A 288 15.75 -0.12 1.22
C GLN A 288 15.60 1.37 0.88
N TYR A 289 16.54 1.91 0.11
CA TYR A 289 16.49 3.30 -0.35
C TYR A 289 15.24 3.57 -1.19
N VAL A 290 15.00 2.75 -2.23
CA VAL A 290 13.84 2.88 -3.11
C VAL A 290 12.53 2.76 -2.32
N ALA A 291 12.44 1.81 -1.39
CA ALA A 291 11.29 1.65 -0.52
C ALA A 291 11.01 2.92 0.29
N GLN A 292 12.04 3.53 0.87
CA GLN A 292 11.89 4.77 1.64
C GLN A 292 11.43 5.91 0.74
N ARG A 293 12.01 6.06 -0.46
CA ARG A 293 11.64 7.13 -1.40
C ARG A 293 10.21 7.00 -1.89
N VAL A 294 9.75 5.77 -2.21
CA VAL A 294 8.35 5.52 -2.57
C VAL A 294 7.42 5.89 -1.41
N TRP A 295 7.79 5.53 -0.17
CA TRP A 295 6.99 5.87 1.01
C TRP A 295 6.94 7.39 1.26
N ASP A 296 8.05 8.09 1.09
CA ASP A 296 8.11 9.53 1.27
C ASP A 296 7.15 10.28 0.35
N ILE A 297 6.95 9.78 -0.88
CA ILE A 297 5.96 10.34 -1.81
C ILE A 297 4.55 9.85 -1.44
N ALA A 298 4.37 8.54 -1.27
CA ALA A 298 3.05 7.94 -1.08
C ALA A 298 2.29 8.47 0.14
N LYS A 299 2.99 8.70 1.27
CA LYS A 299 2.38 9.19 2.52
C LYS A 299 1.80 10.61 2.40
N ASP A 300 2.28 11.40 1.43
CA ASP A 300 1.87 12.80 1.21
C ASP A 300 0.79 12.94 0.12
N LEU A 301 0.45 11.86 -0.60
CA LEU A 301 -0.62 11.86 -1.58
C LEU A 301 -1.97 12.15 -0.93
N ARG A 302 -2.81 12.93 -1.64
CA ARG A 302 -4.20 13.24 -1.24
C ARG A 302 -5.17 12.54 -2.18
N PHE A 303 -6.26 12.02 -1.62
CA PHE A 303 -7.31 11.25 -2.28
C PHE A 303 -8.65 11.98 -2.21
#